data_2233764dd200b8ee1f5493f375347f68
#
_entry.id   2233764dd200b8ee1f5493f375347f68
#
_cell.length_a   1.000
_cell.length_b   1.000
_cell.length_c   1.000
_cell.angle_alpha   90.00
_cell.angle_beta   90.00
_cell.angle_gamma   90.00
#
_symmetry.space_group_name_H-M   'P 1'
#
loop_
_entity.id
_entity.type
_entity.pdbx_description
1 polymer ?
#
loop_
_entity_poly.entity_id
_entity_poly.type
_entity_poly.pdbx_seq_one_letter_code
_entity_poly.pdbx_strand_id
1 'polypeptide(L)'
;MIKLLFATIIIFTSSIFAQTNEEKGLSIVEKSIDLDKGFIDVSSEGVMVLKDKSGNESVREFKNLTFEEPDDNLGNKGIIVFTTPRDIRGTALLTHDNIEPKDDDQWLYLPALKRTKRISSSNRTGKFVSSEFSYEDLTTDEPKDYFFVWIEDTLCPTDEALTCHVIEAKPKNKKSGYSKRLVFIDNEHFRYQKISFFNRRGDLEKELSFLGYQQYLDKFWRADILDMVNVQTGKSTSLQWSNYKFQQGLKLSDFEPEKLKNASR
;
A
#
# COMPACT_ATOMS: atom_id res chain seq x y z
N MET A 1 -28.51 -43.35 -59.75
CA MET A 1 -28.37 -41.94 -59.41
C MET A 1 -27.90 -41.84 -57.92
N ILE A 2 -26.59 -41.66 -57.69
CA ILE A 2 -26.00 -41.58 -56.37
C ILE A 2 -25.90 -40.09 -56.05
N LYS A 3 -26.58 -39.64 -54.95
CA LYS A 3 -26.45 -38.27 -54.43
C LYS A 3 -25.25 -38.23 -53.43
N LEU A 4 -24.18 -37.55 -53.85
CA LEU A 4 -23.11 -37.20 -52.95
C LEU A 4 -23.57 -36.04 -52.02
N LEU A 5 -23.58 -36.27 -50.67
CA LEU A 5 -23.76 -35.25 -49.70
C LEU A 5 -22.35 -34.69 -49.39
N PHE A 6 -22.10 -33.41 -49.69
CA PHE A 6 -20.94 -32.69 -49.22
C PHE A 6 -21.23 -32.15 -47.81
N ALA A 7 -20.55 -32.70 -46.82
CA ALA A 7 -20.57 -32.14 -45.47
C ALA A 7 -19.51 -30.99 -45.38
N THR A 8 -20.00 -29.76 -45.26
CA THR A 8 -19.11 -28.59 -45.02
C THR A 8 -18.72 -28.56 -43.56
N ILE A 9 -17.44 -28.86 -43.27
CA ILE A 9 -16.86 -28.72 -41.93
C ILE A 9 -16.52 -27.24 -41.75
N ILE A 10 -17.26 -26.54 -40.90
CA ILE A 10 -16.93 -25.17 -40.42
C ILE A 10 -15.93 -25.31 -39.29
N ILE A 11 -14.65 -25.00 -39.56
CA ILE A 11 -13.61 -24.92 -38.56
C ILE A 11 -13.76 -23.57 -37.89
N PHE A 12 -14.26 -23.54 -36.63
CA PHE A 12 -14.21 -22.39 -35.77
C PHE A 12 -12.76 -22.23 -35.24
N THR A 13 -12.02 -21.34 -35.86
CA THR A 13 -10.72 -20.91 -35.30
C THR A 13 -11.02 -19.94 -34.16
N SER A 14 -10.99 -20.41 -32.91
CA SER A 14 -10.95 -19.55 -31.74
C SER A 14 -9.58 -18.83 -31.70
N SER A 15 -9.56 -17.54 -32.02
CA SER A 15 -8.39 -16.69 -31.84
C SER A 15 -8.15 -16.55 -30.34
N ILE A 16 -7.16 -17.26 -29.81
CA ILE A 16 -6.66 -17.04 -28.47
C ILE A 16 -5.86 -15.72 -28.55
N PHE A 17 -6.47 -14.61 -28.14
CA PHE A 17 -5.74 -13.37 -27.91
C PHE A 17 -4.83 -13.61 -26.71
N ALA A 18 -3.51 -13.51 -26.91
CA ALA A 18 -2.56 -13.49 -25.81
C ALA A 18 -2.79 -12.22 -24.99
N GLN A 19 -2.90 -12.37 -23.66
CA GLN A 19 -3.00 -11.25 -22.73
C GLN A 19 -1.78 -10.34 -22.88
N THR A 20 -1.99 -9.02 -22.95
CA THR A 20 -0.88 -8.05 -22.99
C THR A 20 -0.17 -7.97 -21.63
N ASN A 21 1.05 -7.43 -21.60
CA ASN A 21 1.79 -7.23 -20.34
C ASN A 21 1.08 -6.22 -19.43
N GLU A 22 0.39 -5.24 -20.00
CA GLU A 22 -0.43 -4.28 -19.27
C GLU A 22 -1.63 -4.96 -18.61
N GLU A 23 -2.39 -5.76 -19.36
CA GLU A 23 -3.52 -6.51 -18.83
C GLU A 23 -3.08 -7.52 -17.76
N LYS A 24 -1.95 -8.22 -17.97
CA LYS A 24 -1.39 -9.14 -17.01
C LYS A 24 -0.97 -8.41 -15.73
N GLY A 25 -0.26 -7.28 -15.84
CA GLY A 25 0.17 -6.49 -14.70
C GLY A 25 -1.00 -5.97 -13.86
N LEU A 26 -2.03 -5.41 -14.53
CA LEU A 26 -3.24 -4.95 -13.88
C LEU A 26 -3.97 -6.09 -13.16
N SER A 27 -4.20 -7.22 -13.83
CA SER A 27 -4.94 -8.35 -13.26
C SER A 27 -4.27 -8.95 -12.01
N ILE A 28 -2.93 -8.95 -11.93
CA ILE A 28 -2.19 -9.42 -10.76
C ILE A 28 -2.42 -8.48 -9.57
N VAL A 29 -2.34 -7.16 -9.79
CA VAL A 29 -2.56 -6.15 -8.74
C VAL A 29 -4.02 -6.19 -8.26
N GLU A 30 -4.99 -6.22 -9.18
CA GLU A 30 -6.41 -6.34 -8.83
C GLU A 30 -6.67 -7.60 -8.00
N LYS A 31 -6.09 -8.73 -8.37
CA LYS A 31 -6.21 -9.97 -7.60
C LYS A 31 -5.62 -9.86 -6.20
N SER A 32 -4.46 -9.19 -6.04
CA SER A 32 -3.87 -8.92 -4.72
C SER A 32 -4.82 -8.12 -3.83
N ILE A 33 -5.43 -7.08 -4.37
CA ILE A 33 -6.38 -6.22 -3.66
C ILE A 33 -7.67 -6.97 -3.32
N ASP A 34 -8.24 -7.71 -4.28
CA ASP A 34 -9.49 -8.46 -4.07
C ASP A 34 -9.38 -9.55 -3.01
N LEU A 35 -8.21 -10.19 -2.88
CA LEU A 35 -7.94 -11.16 -1.82
C LEU A 35 -7.92 -10.53 -0.43
N ASP A 36 -7.63 -9.23 -0.31
CA ASP A 36 -7.61 -8.51 0.95
C ASP A 36 -8.96 -7.86 1.31
N LYS A 37 -9.95 -7.85 0.44
CA LYS A 37 -11.28 -7.30 0.69
C LYS A 37 -12.09 -8.11 1.69
N GLY A 38 -12.94 -7.42 2.47
CA GLY A 38 -13.89 -7.98 3.41
C GLY A 38 -13.37 -8.06 4.84
N PHE A 39 -12.30 -7.34 5.19
CA PHE A 39 -11.81 -7.27 6.57
C PHE A 39 -12.70 -6.37 7.48
N ILE A 40 -13.54 -5.49 6.90
CA ILE A 40 -14.48 -4.57 7.52
C ILE A 40 -13.77 -3.46 8.29
N ASP A 41 -13.12 -3.81 9.38
CA ASP A 41 -12.26 -2.91 10.15
C ASP A 41 -11.16 -3.70 10.85
N VAL A 42 -10.06 -3.01 11.14
CA VAL A 42 -8.94 -3.59 11.88
C VAL A 42 -8.25 -2.53 12.75
N SER A 43 -7.90 -2.94 13.96
CA SER A 43 -6.97 -2.19 14.81
C SER A 43 -5.68 -2.97 15.00
N SER A 44 -4.57 -2.25 15.15
CA SER A 44 -3.25 -2.83 15.43
C SER A 44 -2.40 -1.87 16.26
N GLU A 45 -1.34 -2.38 16.84
CA GLU A 45 -0.29 -1.61 17.48
C GLU A 45 0.97 -1.68 16.65
N GLY A 46 1.77 -0.62 16.67
CA GLY A 46 2.98 -0.57 15.89
C GLY A 46 4.14 0.10 16.61
N VAL A 47 5.34 -0.36 16.24
CA VAL A 47 6.61 0.26 16.64
C VAL A 47 7.30 0.75 15.37
N MET A 48 7.63 2.04 15.33
CA MET A 48 8.41 2.66 14.26
C MET A 48 9.83 2.88 14.75
N VAL A 49 10.79 2.21 14.13
CA VAL A 49 12.22 2.37 14.41
C VAL A 49 12.85 3.17 13.28
N LEU A 50 13.31 4.38 13.57
CA LEU A 50 14.03 5.23 12.61
C LEU A 50 15.52 5.06 12.85
N LYS A 51 16.28 4.81 11.79
CA LYS A 51 17.72 4.63 11.85
C LYS A 51 18.43 5.62 10.93
N ASP A 52 19.37 6.36 11.48
CA ASP A 52 20.21 7.24 10.67
C ASP A 52 21.37 6.49 10.01
N LYS A 53 22.11 7.16 9.12
CA LYS A 53 23.25 6.58 8.40
C LYS A 53 24.38 6.09 9.32
N SER A 54 24.43 6.57 10.57
CA SER A 54 25.43 6.18 11.58
C SER A 54 24.96 5.02 12.46
N GLY A 55 23.72 4.57 12.26
CA GLY A 55 23.11 3.49 13.03
C GLY A 55 22.42 3.93 14.32
N ASN A 56 22.33 5.24 14.61
CA ASN A 56 21.56 5.72 15.76
C ASN A 56 20.06 5.50 15.52
N GLU A 57 19.39 4.99 16.54
CA GLU A 57 17.98 4.65 16.47
C GLU A 57 17.09 5.60 17.28
N SER A 58 15.89 5.85 16.77
CA SER A 58 14.81 6.54 17.47
C SER A 58 13.56 5.67 17.36
N VAL A 59 12.94 5.35 18.49
CA VAL A 59 11.80 4.44 18.58
C VAL A 59 10.53 5.21 18.92
N ARG A 60 9.45 4.87 18.26
CA ARG A 60 8.11 5.44 18.45
C ARG A 60 7.08 4.33 18.46
N GLU A 61 6.14 4.40 19.39
CA GLU A 61 5.01 3.48 19.40
C GLU A 61 3.77 4.22 18.91
N PHE A 62 2.88 3.48 18.27
CA PHE A 62 1.63 4.03 17.75
C PHE A 62 0.52 2.98 17.74
N LYS A 63 -0.70 3.45 17.65
CA LYS A 63 -1.89 2.65 17.34
C LYS A 63 -2.35 2.96 15.93
N ASN A 64 -2.88 1.95 15.25
CA ASN A 64 -3.46 2.09 13.94
C ASN A 64 -4.90 1.58 13.95
N LEU A 65 -5.77 2.31 13.27
CA LEU A 65 -7.15 1.93 13.00
C LEU A 65 -7.37 2.04 11.50
N THR A 66 -7.95 1.02 10.90
CA THR A 66 -8.33 1.04 9.48
C THR A 66 -9.79 0.61 9.36
N PHE A 67 -10.54 1.34 8.55
CA PHE A 67 -11.93 1.05 8.20
C PHE A 67 -11.98 0.79 6.69
N GLU A 68 -12.52 -0.36 6.33
CA GLU A 68 -12.77 -0.71 4.94
C GLU A 68 -14.07 -0.06 4.48
N GLU A 69 -13.98 0.74 3.43
CA GLU A 69 -15.16 1.34 2.85
C GLU A 69 -15.92 0.30 2.03
N PRO A 70 -17.19 0.02 2.33
CA PRO A 70 -17.95 -1.00 1.63
C PRO A 70 -18.35 -0.62 0.19
N ASP A 71 -18.25 0.65 -0.18
CA ASP A 71 -18.47 1.12 -1.56
C ASP A 71 -17.13 1.09 -2.32
N ASP A 72 -16.99 0.20 -3.30
CA ASP A 72 -15.80 0.07 -4.15
C ASP A 72 -15.44 1.34 -4.94
N ASN A 73 -16.29 2.37 -4.95
CA ASN A 73 -16.00 3.68 -5.54
C ASN A 73 -15.39 4.67 -4.53
N LEU A 74 -15.27 4.25 -3.26
CA LEU A 74 -14.67 5.03 -2.18
C LEU A 74 -13.49 4.24 -1.61
N GLY A 75 -12.42 4.93 -1.29
CA GLY A 75 -11.26 4.30 -0.69
C GLY A 75 -11.35 4.19 0.84
N ASN A 76 -10.51 3.36 1.42
CA ASN A 76 -10.46 3.08 2.84
C ASN A 76 -10.11 4.31 3.70
N LYS A 77 -10.29 4.20 5.01
CA LYS A 77 -9.92 5.24 5.97
C LYS A 77 -8.95 4.67 7.00
N GLY A 78 -7.93 5.46 7.34
CA GLY A 78 -6.91 5.05 8.29
C GLY A 78 -6.59 6.15 9.30
N ILE A 79 -6.31 5.76 10.55
CA ILE A 79 -5.80 6.65 11.59
C ILE A 79 -4.57 6.02 12.22
N ILE A 80 -3.46 6.75 12.25
CA ILE A 80 -2.25 6.42 13.03
C ILE A 80 -2.16 7.42 14.18
N VAL A 81 -1.99 6.95 15.42
CA VAL A 81 -1.85 7.80 16.60
C VAL A 81 -0.60 7.40 17.38
N PHE A 82 0.36 8.30 17.52
CA PHE A 82 1.57 8.05 18.30
C PHE A 82 1.28 8.06 19.82
N THR A 83 1.78 7.05 20.52
CA THR A 83 1.64 6.88 21.98
C THR A 83 2.92 7.17 22.74
N THR A 84 4.07 6.95 22.12
CA THR A 84 5.42 7.30 22.64
C THR A 84 6.32 7.77 21.49
N PRO A 85 7.39 8.53 21.77
CA PRO A 85 7.74 9.17 23.04
C PRO A 85 6.89 10.43 23.34
N ARG A 86 7.13 11.07 24.48
CA ARG A 86 6.30 12.18 24.99
C ARG A 86 6.19 13.38 24.05
N ASP A 87 7.25 13.68 23.30
CA ASP A 87 7.34 14.84 22.38
C ASP A 87 6.41 14.72 21.17
N ILE A 88 6.08 13.49 20.74
CA ILE A 88 5.14 13.26 19.62
C ILE A 88 3.84 12.58 20.08
N ARG A 89 3.70 12.23 21.37
CA ARG A 89 2.49 11.58 21.88
C ARG A 89 1.24 12.38 21.51
N GLY A 90 0.24 11.66 20.95
CA GLY A 90 -1.01 12.23 20.48
C GLY A 90 -0.91 12.90 19.11
N THR A 91 0.28 12.94 18.48
CA THR A 91 0.33 13.24 17.04
C THR A 91 -0.44 12.18 16.29
N ALA A 92 -1.35 12.59 15.43
CA ALA A 92 -2.21 11.65 14.71
C ALA A 92 -2.33 12.03 13.24
N LEU A 93 -2.25 11.03 12.37
CA LEU A 93 -2.50 11.13 10.93
C LEU A 93 -3.82 10.44 10.62
N LEU A 94 -4.74 11.16 10.00
CA LEU A 94 -5.94 10.61 9.36
C LEU A 94 -5.71 10.59 7.86
N THR A 95 -5.99 9.47 7.23
CA THR A 95 -5.99 9.29 5.79
C THR A 95 -7.38 8.88 5.33
N HIS A 96 -7.91 9.57 4.32
CA HIS A 96 -9.01 9.10 3.50
C HIS A 96 -8.44 8.80 2.12
N ASP A 97 -8.32 7.54 1.82
CA ASP A 97 -7.98 7.12 0.46
C ASP A 97 -9.16 7.50 -0.45
N ASN A 98 -8.87 8.00 -1.62
CA ASN A 98 -9.85 8.35 -2.63
C ASN A 98 -9.47 7.70 -3.95
N ILE A 99 -10.47 7.38 -4.74
CA ILE A 99 -10.27 6.78 -6.05
C ILE A 99 -10.13 7.88 -7.11
N GLU A 100 -9.15 7.73 -8.01
CA GLU A 100 -8.92 8.62 -9.16
C GLU A 100 -10.26 8.98 -9.88
N PRO A 101 -10.56 10.25 -10.19
CA PRO A 101 -9.60 11.37 -10.29
C PRO A 101 -9.38 12.21 -9.02
N LYS A 102 -9.90 11.80 -7.88
CA LYS A 102 -9.78 12.56 -6.64
C LYS A 102 -8.49 12.20 -5.91
N ASP A 103 -7.67 13.20 -5.55
CA ASP A 103 -6.49 13.01 -4.68
C ASP A 103 -6.93 12.53 -3.29
N ASP A 104 -6.08 11.73 -2.62
CA ASP A 104 -6.27 11.35 -1.22
C ASP A 104 -6.27 12.57 -0.30
N ASP A 105 -7.04 12.47 0.77
CA ASP A 105 -7.13 13.50 1.79
C ASP A 105 -6.41 13.03 3.06
N GLN A 106 -5.46 13.83 3.54
CA GLN A 106 -4.73 13.53 4.77
C GLN A 106 -4.74 14.73 5.72
N TRP A 107 -4.92 14.47 7.02
CA TRP A 107 -4.89 15.47 8.08
C TRP A 107 -3.96 15.03 9.20
N LEU A 108 -3.03 15.92 9.55
CA LEU A 108 -2.10 15.74 10.66
C LEU A 108 -2.54 16.59 11.85
N TYR A 109 -2.87 15.95 12.97
CA TYR A 109 -3.08 16.63 14.24
C TYR A 109 -1.78 16.73 15.01
N LEU A 110 -1.46 17.93 15.48
CA LEU A 110 -0.27 18.26 16.24
C LEU A 110 -0.68 18.71 17.64
N PRO A 111 -0.54 17.89 18.69
CA PRO A 111 -0.98 18.19 20.06
C PRO A 111 -0.33 19.45 20.62
N ALA A 112 0.96 19.66 20.38
CA ALA A 112 1.70 20.83 20.82
C ALA A 112 1.10 22.14 20.31
N LEU A 113 0.50 22.13 19.13
CA LEU A 113 -0.17 23.27 18.51
C LEU A 113 -1.68 23.25 18.71
N LYS A 114 -2.24 22.15 19.25
CA LYS A 114 -3.69 21.89 19.38
C LYS A 114 -4.43 22.11 18.04
N ARG A 115 -3.78 21.77 16.93
CA ARG A 115 -4.26 22.08 15.59
C ARG A 115 -4.19 20.87 14.66
N THR A 116 -5.26 20.67 13.88
CA THR A 116 -5.29 19.79 12.71
C THR A 116 -4.88 20.57 11.47
N LYS A 117 -3.93 20.03 10.69
CA LYS A 117 -3.46 20.59 9.43
C LYS A 117 -3.74 19.59 8.32
N ARG A 118 -4.45 20.02 7.27
CA ARG A 118 -4.58 19.21 6.06
C ARG A 118 -3.25 19.21 5.30
N ILE A 119 -2.82 18.03 4.89
CA ILE A 119 -1.65 17.85 4.03
C ILE A 119 -2.10 18.16 2.60
N SER A 120 -1.49 19.17 1.98
CA SER A 120 -1.81 19.49 0.59
C SER A 120 -1.22 18.44 -0.36
N SER A 121 -1.84 18.25 -1.52
CA SER A 121 -1.33 17.33 -2.55
C SER A 121 0.11 17.66 -2.99
N SER A 122 0.54 18.92 -2.87
CA SER A 122 1.94 19.32 -3.12
C SER A 122 2.92 18.86 -2.04
N ASN A 123 2.44 18.56 -0.84
CA ASN A 123 3.25 18.11 0.30
C ASN A 123 3.21 16.58 0.50
N ARG A 124 2.52 15.84 -0.36
CA ARG A 124 2.41 14.38 -0.25
C ARG A 124 3.76 13.65 -0.29
N THR A 125 4.75 14.25 -0.94
CA THR A 125 6.13 13.74 -1.03
C THR A 125 6.97 14.05 0.22
N GLY A 126 6.43 14.80 1.18
CA GLY A 126 7.10 15.13 2.44
C GLY A 126 7.22 13.91 3.35
N LYS A 127 8.28 13.86 4.13
CA LYS A 127 8.51 12.77 5.09
C LYS A 127 7.50 12.80 6.23
N PHE A 128 6.86 11.67 6.50
CA PHE A 128 5.99 11.49 7.64
C PHE A 128 6.81 11.44 8.94
N VAL A 129 6.63 12.42 9.82
CA VAL A 129 7.29 12.54 11.13
C VAL A 129 8.79 12.18 11.11
N SER A 130 9.51 12.65 10.09
CA SER A 130 10.95 12.43 9.86
C SER A 130 11.35 10.98 9.54
N SER A 131 10.40 10.08 9.26
CA SER A 131 10.66 8.71 8.79
C SER A 131 11.10 8.70 7.32
N GLU A 132 11.49 7.55 6.80
CA GLU A 132 11.74 7.36 5.35
C GLU A 132 10.43 7.10 4.57
N PHE A 133 9.29 6.98 5.24
CA PHE A 133 7.97 7.01 4.60
C PHE A 133 7.57 8.45 4.31
N SER A 134 7.09 8.69 3.10
CA SER A 134 6.39 9.94 2.75
C SER A 134 4.89 9.83 3.07
N TYR A 135 4.17 10.94 3.05
CA TYR A 135 2.71 10.90 3.17
C TYR A 135 2.08 10.10 2.04
N GLU A 136 2.68 10.11 0.83
CA GLU A 136 2.24 9.32 -0.33
C GLU A 136 2.37 7.80 -0.09
N ASP A 137 3.35 7.35 0.71
CA ASP A 137 3.54 5.93 1.00
C ASP A 137 2.55 5.39 2.05
N LEU A 138 1.77 6.26 2.68
CA LEU A 138 0.80 5.92 3.72
C LEU A 138 -0.65 5.97 3.21
N THR A 139 -0.83 5.96 1.90
CA THR A 139 -2.12 5.79 1.23
C THR A 139 -2.18 4.41 0.60
N THR A 140 -3.39 3.90 0.39
CA THR A 140 -3.59 2.63 -0.31
C THR A 140 -3.40 2.84 -1.81
N ASP A 141 -2.69 1.92 -2.46
CA ASP A 141 -2.54 1.93 -3.92
C ASP A 141 -3.83 1.38 -4.56
N GLU A 142 -4.57 2.23 -5.26
CA GLU A 142 -5.74 1.83 -6.01
C GLU A 142 -5.38 1.49 -7.47
N PRO A 143 -5.99 0.46 -8.08
CA PRO A 143 -5.67 0.07 -9.47
C PRO A 143 -5.83 1.21 -10.48
N LYS A 144 -6.74 2.14 -10.21
CA LYS A 144 -7.01 3.31 -11.08
C LYS A 144 -5.92 4.37 -11.01
N ASP A 145 -5.05 4.36 -9.99
CA ASP A 145 -4.03 5.40 -9.75
C ASP A 145 -2.76 5.21 -10.58
N TYR A 146 -2.58 4.03 -11.18
CA TYR A 146 -1.35 3.66 -11.89
C TYR A 146 -1.63 3.08 -13.28
N PHE A 147 -0.60 3.15 -14.12
CA PHE A 147 -0.44 2.27 -15.28
C PHE A 147 0.46 1.12 -14.85
N PHE A 148 0.00 -0.12 -15.06
CA PHE A 148 0.73 -1.33 -14.69
C PHE A 148 1.24 -2.04 -15.94
N VAL A 149 2.46 -2.58 -15.87
CA VAL A 149 3.04 -3.43 -16.89
C VAL A 149 3.76 -4.59 -16.20
N TRP A 150 3.34 -5.83 -16.47
CA TRP A 150 4.11 -7.00 -16.04
C TRP A 150 5.42 -7.05 -16.82
N ILE A 151 6.54 -7.25 -16.12
CA ILE A 151 7.89 -7.27 -16.70
C ILE A 151 8.37 -8.70 -16.86
N GLU A 152 8.42 -9.45 -15.75
CA GLU A 152 8.94 -10.82 -15.69
C GLU A 152 8.46 -11.52 -14.42
N ASP A 153 8.74 -12.82 -14.34
CA ASP A 153 8.65 -13.59 -13.09
C ASP A 153 10.07 -13.92 -12.63
N THR A 154 10.36 -13.76 -11.33
CA THR A 154 11.67 -13.99 -10.71
C THR A 154 11.52 -14.60 -9.32
N LEU A 155 12.61 -15.05 -8.69
CA LEU A 155 12.57 -15.39 -7.26
C LEU A 155 12.22 -14.16 -6.43
N CYS A 156 11.42 -14.34 -5.39
CA CYS A 156 11.04 -13.24 -4.51
C CYS A 156 12.25 -12.73 -3.72
N PRO A 157 12.49 -11.41 -3.65
CA PRO A 157 13.67 -10.85 -2.97
C PRO A 157 13.68 -11.09 -1.45
N THR A 158 12.52 -11.36 -0.85
CA THR A 158 12.35 -11.55 0.60
C THR A 158 12.20 -13.03 0.99
N ASP A 159 11.93 -13.90 0.01
CA ASP A 159 11.77 -15.35 0.21
C ASP A 159 12.08 -16.08 -1.10
N GLU A 160 13.28 -16.64 -1.22
CA GLU A 160 13.74 -17.35 -2.43
C GLU A 160 12.99 -18.68 -2.69
N ALA A 161 12.17 -19.14 -1.76
CA ALA A 161 11.30 -20.31 -1.99
C ALA A 161 10.07 -19.95 -2.86
N LEU A 162 9.77 -18.66 -3.02
CA LEU A 162 8.63 -18.15 -3.77
C LEU A 162 9.06 -17.52 -5.11
N THR A 163 8.17 -17.58 -6.08
CA THR A 163 8.28 -16.81 -7.32
C THR A 163 7.43 -15.55 -7.22
N CYS A 164 7.98 -14.42 -7.65
CA CYS A 164 7.32 -13.13 -7.70
C CYS A 164 7.05 -12.68 -9.14
N HIS A 165 5.88 -12.13 -9.37
CA HIS A 165 5.61 -11.26 -10.51
C HIS A 165 6.27 -9.90 -10.27
N VAL A 166 7.07 -9.42 -11.22
CA VAL A 166 7.63 -8.08 -11.21
C VAL A 166 6.76 -7.17 -12.08
N ILE A 167 6.20 -6.14 -11.47
CA ILE A 167 5.28 -5.22 -12.11
C ILE A 167 5.83 -3.80 -12.03
N GLU A 168 5.96 -3.13 -13.17
CA GLU A 168 6.21 -1.69 -13.21
C GLU A 168 4.89 -0.96 -13.01
N ALA A 169 4.82 -0.09 -11.98
CA ALA A 169 3.68 0.77 -11.69
C ALA A 169 4.07 2.23 -11.89
N LYS A 170 3.46 2.91 -12.87
CA LYS A 170 3.67 4.34 -13.14
C LYS A 170 2.50 5.15 -12.61
N PRO A 171 2.71 6.09 -11.65
CA PRO A 171 1.65 6.94 -11.15
C PRO A 171 1.02 7.77 -12.28
N LYS A 172 -0.31 7.84 -12.31
CA LYS A 172 -1.06 8.77 -13.18
C LYS A 172 -1.00 10.19 -12.63
N ASN A 173 -0.92 10.31 -11.30
CA ASN A 173 -0.86 11.60 -10.62
C ASN A 173 0.50 12.28 -10.83
N LYS A 174 0.50 13.41 -11.54
CA LYS A 174 1.71 14.20 -11.85
C LYS A 174 2.38 14.84 -10.62
N LYS A 175 1.68 14.85 -9.47
CA LYS A 175 2.22 15.36 -8.20
C LYS A 175 2.96 14.28 -7.40
N SER A 176 2.92 13.02 -7.82
CA SER A 176 3.68 11.93 -7.20
C SER A 176 5.17 12.26 -7.10
N GLY A 177 5.81 11.83 -6.02
CA GLY A 177 7.25 11.90 -5.84
C GLY A 177 8.03 10.94 -6.73
N TYR A 178 7.32 9.97 -7.31
CA TYR A 178 7.93 8.88 -8.05
C TYR A 178 7.67 8.98 -9.54
N SER A 179 8.68 8.59 -10.34
CA SER A 179 8.51 8.37 -11.77
C SER A 179 7.91 7.00 -12.07
N LYS A 180 8.24 6.01 -11.22
CA LYS A 180 7.73 4.64 -11.25
C LYS A 180 8.05 3.91 -9.93
N ARG A 181 7.40 2.76 -9.76
CA ARG A 181 7.73 1.73 -8.77
C ARG A 181 7.93 0.39 -9.47
N LEU A 182 8.80 -0.47 -8.95
CA LEU A 182 8.81 -1.90 -9.28
C LEU A 182 8.23 -2.65 -8.09
N VAL A 183 7.14 -3.35 -8.32
CA VAL A 183 6.37 -4.06 -7.30
C VAL A 183 6.60 -5.55 -7.50
N PHE A 184 6.99 -6.26 -6.43
CA PHE A 184 7.17 -7.70 -6.41
C PHE A 184 6.03 -8.33 -5.63
N ILE A 185 5.19 -9.13 -6.32
CA ILE A 185 4.02 -9.80 -5.74
C ILE A 185 4.21 -11.31 -5.90
N ASP A 186 4.14 -12.09 -4.81
CA ASP A 186 4.27 -13.53 -4.89
C ASP A 186 3.09 -14.15 -5.67
N ASN A 187 3.39 -15.24 -6.39
CA ASN A 187 2.39 -15.88 -7.27
C ASN A 187 1.50 -16.90 -6.53
N GLU A 188 1.78 -17.20 -5.26
CA GLU A 188 1.03 -18.18 -4.47
C GLU A 188 -0.15 -17.53 -3.72
N HIS A 189 0.15 -16.45 -2.98
CA HIS A 189 -0.84 -15.74 -2.15
C HIS A 189 -1.10 -14.32 -2.62
N PHE A 190 -0.44 -13.84 -3.68
CA PHE A 190 -0.55 -12.48 -4.24
C PHE A 190 -0.22 -11.39 -3.21
N ARG A 191 0.76 -11.63 -2.31
CA ARG A 191 1.23 -10.68 -1.30
C ARG A 191 2.37 -9.84 -1.86
N TYR A 192 2.42 -8.59 -1.44
CA TYR A 192 3.56 -7.72 -1.73
C TYR A 192 4.80 -8.23 -0.99
N GLN A 193 5.89 -8.44 -1.71
CA GLN A 193 7.18 -8.87 -1.14
C GLN A 193 8.16 -7.69 -1.04
N LYS A 194 8.19 -6.85 -2.09
CA LYS A 194 9.08 -5.70 -2.15
C LYS A 194 8.49 -4.63 -3.06
N ILE A 195 8.80 -3.36 -2.77
CA ILE A 195 8.57 -2.24 -3.69
C ILE A 195 9.87 -1.44 -3.80
N SER A 196 10.37 -1.21 -5.03
CA SER A 196 11.48 -0.31 -5.30
C SER A 196 10.93 1.00 -5.88
N PHE A 197 11.24 2.14 -5.25
CA PHE A 197 10.72 3.46 -5.60
C PHE A 197 11.77 4.25 -6.36
N PHE A 198 11.40 4.76 -7.53
CA PHE A 198 12.26 5.59 -8.37
C PHE A 198 11.79 7.04 -8.32
N ASN A 199 12.69 7.95 -7.96
CA ASN A 199 12.39 9.38 -7.85
C ASN A 199 12.02 9.99 -9.24
N ARG A 200 11.64 11.26 -9.25
CA ARG A 200 11.23 11.95 -10.50
C ARG A 200 12.32 12.00 -11.57
N ARG A 201 13.59 11.83 -11.21
CA ARG A 201 14.72 11.75 -12.17
C ARG A 201 14.92 10.35 -12.73
N GLY A 202 14.22 9.36 -12.17
CA GLY A 202 14.37 7.96 -12.54
C GLY A 202 15.44 7.21 -11.76
N ASP A 203 16.05 7.84 -10.73
CA ASP A 203 17.03 7.17 -9.88
C ASP A 203 16.30 6.34 -8.80
N LEU A 204 16.83 5.15 -8.46
CA LEU A 204 16.37 4.39 -7.32
C LEU A 204 16.62 5.20 -6.05
N GLU A 205 15.55 5.46 -5.29
CA GLU A 205 15.59 6.29 -4.08
C GLU A 205 15.50 5.44 -2.83
N LYS A 206 14.52 4.55 -2.77
CA LYS A 206 14.25 3.72 -1.59
C LYS A 206 13.59 2.40 -1.96
N GLU A 207 13.68 1.45 -1.04
CA GLU A 207 13.11 0.12 -1.16
C GLU A 207 12.32 -0.22 0.10
N LEU A 208 11.15 -0.81 -0.06
CA LEU A 208 10.28 -1.29 1.00
C LEU A 208 10.18 -2.81 0.90
N SER A 209 10.57 -3.51 1.96
CA SER A 209 10.41 -4.96 2.10
C SER A 209 9.25 -5.28 3.04
N PHE A 210 8.47 -6.32 2.71
CA PHE A 210 7.37 -6.84 3.51
C PHE A 210 7.79 -8.20 4.07
N LEU A 211 7.86 -8.33 5.41
CA LEU A 211 8.46 -9.48 6.07
C LEU A 211 7.53 -10.03 7.15
N GLY A 212 7.68 -11.33 7.47
CA GLY A 212 6.99 -11.96 8.60
C GLY A 212 5.48 -12.06 8.40
N TYR A 213 5.03 -12.46 7.22
CA TYR A 213 3.60 -12.57 6.94
C TYR A 213 2.89 -13.56 7.87
N GLN A 214 1.78 -13.11 8.45
CA GLN A 214 0.84 -13.93 9.24
C GLN A 214 -0.54 -13.90 8.57
N GLN A 215 -1.27 -15.01 8.69
CA GLN A 215 -2.64 -15.10 8.18
C GLN A 215 -3.64 -14.95 9.32
N TYR A 216 -4.62 -14.07 9.14
CA TYR A 216 -5.69 -13.79 10.09
C TYR A 216 -7.03 -14.18 9.50
N LEU A 217 -7.93 -14.70 10.35
CA LEU A 217 -9.27 -15.15 9.98
C LEU A 217 -9.26 -16.13 8.77
N ASP A 218 -8.21 -16.95 8.67
CA ASP A 218 -7.98 -17.92 7.57
C ASP A 218 -8.04 -17.28 6.16
N LYS A 219 -7.88 -15.96 6.06
CA LYS A 219 -8.01 -15.22 4.82
C LYS A 219 -6.96 -14.11 4.67
N PHE A 220 -6.88 -13.18 5.61
CA PHE A 220 -6.15 -11.93 5.46
C PHE A 220 -4.67 -12.08 5.82
N TRP A 221 -3.79 -11.80 4.87
CA TRP A 221 -2.36 -11.77 5.12
C TRP A 221 -1.91 -10.38 5.57
N ARG A 222 -1.11 -10.32 6.63
CA ARG A 222 -0.48 -9.08 7.12
C ARG A 222 1.00 -9.32 7.33
N ALA A 223 1.83 -8.42 6.82
CA ALA A 223 3.25 -8.42 7.11
C ALA A 223 3.47 -7.84 8.51
N ASP A 224 4.23 -8.53 9.36
CA ASP A 224 4.58 -8.05 10.69
C ASP A 224 5.59 -6.90 10.61
N ILE A 225 6.41 -6.84 9.54
CA ILE A 225 7.46 -5.84 9.38
C ILE A 225 7.40 -5.24 7.99
N LEU A 226 7.37 -3.90 7.93
CA LEU A 226 7.58 -3.11 6.74
C LEU A 226 8.90 -2.34 6.90
N ASP A 227 9.92 -2.74 6.14
CA ASP A 227 11.29 -2.20 6.27
C ASP A 227 11.64 -1.32 5.07
N MET A 228 11.67 0.00 5.28
CA MET A 228 11.97 1.01 4.27
C MET A 228 13.43 1.44 4.39
N VAL A 229 14.21 1.22 3.33
CA VAL A 229 15.61 1.66 3.25
C VAL A 229 15.75 2.71 2.15
N ASN A 230 16.25 3.88 2.50
CA ASN A 230 16.61 4.90 1.53
C ASN A 230 18.06 4.64 1.07
N VAL A 231 18.19 4.13 -0.16
CA VAL A 231 19.49 3.70 -0.71
C VAL A 231 20.43 4.85 -1.04
N GLN A 232 19.87 6.07 -1.20
CA GLN A 232 20.67 7.26 -1.49
C GLN A 232 21.27 7.88 -0.23
N THR A 233 20.56 7.80 0.90
CA THR A 233 20.97 8.43 2.17
C THR A 233 21.53 7.45 3.19
N GLY A 234 21.29 6.15 3.04
CA GLY A 234 21.62 5.11 3.99
C GLY A 234 20.79 5.14 5.28
N LYS A 235 19.66 5.88 5.28
CA LYS A 235 18.70 5.91 6.38
C LYS A 235 17.64 4.84 6.19
N SER A 236 17.06 4.36 7.28
CA SER A 236 15.94 3.41 7.21
C SER A 236 14.84 3.73 8.23
N THR A 237 13.69 3.15 8.01
CA THR A 237 12.57 3.14 8.95
C THR A 237 11.87 1.79 8.87
N SER A 238 11.80 1.10 10.00
CA SER A 238 11.06 -0.16 10.16
C SER A 238 9.75 0.11 10.87
N LEU A 239 8.64 -0.36 10.31
CA LEU A 239 7.33 -0.42 10.97
C LEU A 239 7.10 -1.88 11.38
N GLN A 240 6.97 -2.12 12.69
CA GLN A 240 6.74 -3.45 13.25
C GLN A 240 5.33 -3.49 13.82
N TRP A 241 4.50 -4.37 13.31
CA TRP A 241 3.08 -4.45 13.60
C TRP A 241 2.78 -5.62 14.56
N SER A 242 1.80 -5.43 15.42
CA SER A 242 1.34 -6.45 16.36
C SER A 242 -0.10 -6.22 16.78
N ASN A 243 -0.66 -7.19 17.54
CA ASN A 243 -1.98 -7.07 18.18
C ASN A 243 -3.11 -6.74 17.20
N TYR A 244 -3.10 -7.33 16.03
CA TYR A 244 -4.18 -7.18 15.06
C TYR A 244 -5.51 -7.69 15.62
N LYS A 245 -6.54 -6.85 15.55
CA LYS A 245 -7.92 -7.17 15.95
C LYS A 245 -8.85 -6.71 14.84
N PHE A 246 -9.50 -7.67 14.21
CA PHE A 246 -10.45 -7.44 13.13
C PHE A 246 -11.86 -7.28 13.66
N GLN A 247 -12.72 -6.60 12.91
CA GLN A 247 -14.17 -6.51 13.12
C GLN A 247 -14.53 -6.00 14.53
N GLN A 248 -13.88 -4.91 14.93
CA GLN A 248 -14.06 -4.27 16.25
C GLN A 248 -15.27 -3.34 16.29
N GLY A 249 -15.98 -3.17 15.16
CA GLY A 249 -17.16 -2.33 15.06
C GLY A 249 -16.83 -0.85 14.94
N LEU A 250 -15.69 -0.51 14.32
CA LEU A 250 -15.35 0.86 13.95
C LEU A 250 -16.40 1.39 12.99
N LYS A 251 -16.62 2.70 13.02
CA LYS A 251 -17.62 3.37 12.18
C LYS A 251 -16.95 4.44 11.33
N LEU A 252 -17.46 4.68 10.15
CA LEU A 252 -17.01 5.76 9.28
C LEU A 252 -16.91 7.10 10.03
N SER A 253 -17.86 7.37 10.93
CA SER A 253 -17.85 8.58 11.75
C SER A 253 -16.66 8.70 12.71
N ASP A 254 -15.92 7.63 12.98
CA ASP A 254 -14.72 7.69 13.84
C ASP A 254 -13.51 8.29 13.08
N PHE A 255 -13.61 8.32 11.75
CA PHE A 255 -12.58 8.80 10.84
C PHE A 255 -12.85 10.24 10.34
N GLU A 256 -13.56 11.06 11.10
CA GLU A 256 -13.78 12.47 10.79
C GLU A 256 -12.60 13.34 11.26
N PRO A 257 -12.15 14.33 10.46
CA PRO A 257 -11.03 15.21 10.83
C PRO A 257 -11.22 15.94 12.16
N GLU A 258 -12.47 16.29 12.50
CA GLU A 258 -12.82 16.97 13.75
C GLU A 258 -12.62 16.09 14.98
N LYS A 259 -12.70 14.76 14.81
CA LYS A 259 -12.51 13.76 15.89
C LYS A 259 -11.05 13.40 16.12
N LEU A 260 -10.15 13.75 15.19
CA LEU A 260 -8.73 13.37 15.27
C LEU A 260 -8.05 13.80 16.58
N LYS A 261 -8.43 14.97 17.11
CA LYS A 261 -7.99 15.46 18.44
C LYS A 261 -8.44 14.56 19.62
N ASN A 262 -9.52 13.79 19.45
CA ASN A 262 -10.04 12.90 20.49
C ASN A 262 -9.38 11.53 20.40
N ALA A 263 -9.10 11.03 19.21
CA ALA A 263 -8.33 9.81 18.97
C ALA A 263 -6.92 9.88 19.57
N SER A 264 -6.38 11.10 19.72
CA SER A 264 -5.06 11.39 20.29
C SER A 264 -5.01 11.39 21.83
N ARG A 265 -6.12 11.21 22.52
CA ARG A 265 -6.22 11.17 24.00
C ARG A 265 -6.22 9.74 24.52
#